data_8aa46f8a2d6a3efc7a326b64ced87d52
#
_entry.id   8aa46f8a2d6a3efc7a326b64ced87d52
#
_cell.length_a   1.000
_cell.length_b   1.000
_cell.length_c   1.000
_cell.angle_alpha   90.00
_cell.angle_beta   90.00
_cell.angle_gamma   90.00
#
_symmetry.space_group_name_H-M   'P 1'
#
loop_
_entity.id
_entity.type
_entity.pdbx_description
1 polymer ?
#
loop_
_entity_poly.entity_id
_entity_poly.type
_entity_poly.pdbx_seq_one_letter_code
_entity_poly.pdbx_strand_id
1 'polypeptide(L)'
;MESILFNIFAVLAVLSALLVVVNPLSRSPVTSAMFLVTTMISISGLFVLLNAYFLAAVQILVYAGAVMVLFLFVIMLLDVQETARRKLRIVSLVMGFVAVGALFGVYKSSVEATYEDVEAVDEVVVDEVVVDEVVIDKVVVGSTEALAQGLFSKDKGFILPFEIVSILLLVAMIGAILLSKKELR
;
A
#
# COMPACT_ATOMS: atom_id res chain seq x y z
N MET A 1 11.96 12.11 -17.34
CA MET A 1 12.41 12.24 -15.94
C MET A 1 11.55 11.42 -14.99
N GLU A 2 10.24 11.36 -15.17
CA GLU A 2 9.32 10.59 -14.31
C GLU A 2 9.63 9.09 -14.24
N SER A 3 9.95 8.46 -15.37
CA SER A 3 10.31 7.04 -15.41
C SER A 3 11.59 6.71 -14.63
N ILE A 4 12.55 7.63 -14.59
CA ILE A 4 13.79 7.44 -13.82
C ILE A 4 13.48 7.52 -12.32
N LEU A 5 12.70 8.51 -11.90
CA LEU A 5 12.26 8.66 -10.51
C LEU A 5 11.42 7.47 -10.06
N PHE A 6 10.52 6.99 -10.93
CA PHE A 6 9.73 5.79 -10.65
C PHE A 6 10.63 4.57 -10.39
N ASN A 7 11.61 4.32 -11.26
CA ASN A 7 12.53 3.21 -11.08
C ASN A 7 13.36 3.34 -9.79
N ILE A 8 13.79 4.56 -9.45
CA ILE A 8 14.53 4.80 -8.20
C ILE A 8 13.66 4.44 -6.97
N PHE A 9 12.44 4.96 -6.88
CA PHE A 9 11.54 4.67 -5.77
C PHE A 9 11.13 3.20 -5.73
N ALA A 10 10.88 2.58 -6.89
CA ALA A 10 10.53 1.16 -6.98
C ALA A 10 11.67 0.27 -6.50
N VAL A 11 12.90 0.51 -6.97
CA VAL A 11 14.08 -0.23 -6.52
C VAL A 11 14.33 -0.02 -5.03
N LEU A 12 14.22 1.22 -4.55
CA LEU A 12 14.38 1.53 -3.13
C LEU A 12 13.34 0.82 -2.27
N ALA A 13 12.07 0.78 -2.70
CA ALA A 13 11.01 0.06 -2.00
C ALA A 13 11.31 -1.45 -1.92
N VAL A 14 11.68 -2.08 -3.04
CA VAL A 14 11.99 -3.52 -3.09
C VAL A 14 13.23 -3.86 -2.28
N LEU A 15 14.30 -3.08 -2.38
CA LEU A 15 15.52 -3.30 -1.61
C LEU A 15 15.28 -3.14 -0.11
N SER A 16 14.57 -2.08 0.29
CA SER A 16 14.23 -1.87 1.70
C SER A 16 13.33 -2.99 2.23
N ALA A 17 12.32 -3.44 1.46
CA ALA A 17 11.46 -4.56 1.84
C ALA A 17 12.26 -5.87 1.98
N LEU A 18 13.22 -6.12 1.10
CA LEU A 18 14.10 -7.28 1.22
C LEU A 18 14.96 -7.21 2.49
N LEU A 19 15.50 -6.02 2.82
CA LEU A 19 16.29 -5.81 4.03
C LEU A 19 15.46 -5.96 5.32
N VAL A 20 14.16 -5.72 5.29
CA VAL A 20 13.26 -6.02 6.42
C VAL A 20 13.31 -7.51 6.77
N VAL A 21 13.28 -8.38 5.75
CA VAL A 21 13.20 -9.84 5.95
C VAL A 21 14.57 -10.46 6.21
N VAL A 22 15.56 -10.10 5.40
CA VAL A 22 16.89 -10.74 5.45
C VAL A 22 17.78 -10.11 6.52
N ASN A 23 17.64 -8.82 6.78
CA ASN A 23 18.38 -8.01 7.76
C ASN A 23 19.86 -8.45 7.98
N PRO A 24 20.75 -8.25 7.00
CA PRO A 24 22.15 -8.67 7.12
C PRO A 24 22.95 -7.74 8.03
N LEU A 25 22.49 -6.50 8.23
CA LEU A 25 23.23 -5.47 8.97
C LEU A 25 23.14 -5.61 10.49
N SER A 26 22.03 -6.11 11.00
CA SER A 26 21.82 -6.22 12.44
C SER A 26 20.77 -7.27 12.75
N ARG A 27 20.96 -8.01 13.83
CA ARG A 27 19.94 -8.94 14.36
C ARG A 27 18.87 -8.24 15.20
N SER A 28 18.87 -6.92 15.24
CA SER A 28 17.89 -6.17 16.05
C SER A 28 16.57 -6.01 15.30
N PRO A 29 15.43 -6.27 15.95
CA PRO A 29 14.11 -6.04 15.38
C PRO A 29 13.86 -4.58 15.00
N VAL A 30 14.48 -3.65 15.72
CA VAL A 30 14.38 -2.20 15.49
C VAL A 30 14.95 -1.82 14.12
N THR A 31 16.08 -2.42 13.72
CA THR A 31 16.67 -2.16 12.39
C THR A 31 15.76 -2.63 11.26
N SER A 32 15.12 -3.80 11.40
CA SER A 32 14.13 -4.28 10.43
C SER A 32 12.93 -3.33 10.34
N ALA A 33 12.44 -2.82 11.47
CA ALA A 33 11.36 -1.85 11.49
C ALA A 33 11.75 -0.51 10.83
N MET A 34 13.00 -0.05 10.97
CA MET A 34 13.49 1.13 10.25
C MET A 34 13.51 0.94 8.74
N PHE A 35 13.89 -0.23 8.24
CA PHE A 35 13.79 -0.55 6.80
C PHE A 35 12.34 -0.60 6.34
N LEU A 36 11.41 -1.05 7.19
CA LEU A 36 9.99 -1.03 6.88
C LEU A 36 9.46 0.41 6.73
N VAL A 37 9.86 1.33 7.60
CA VAL A 37 9.54 2.77 7.46
C VAL A 37 10.07 3.30 6.12
N THR A 38 11.32 2.98 5.77
CA THR A 38 11.90 3.39 4.48
C THR A 38 11.10 2.86 3.30
N THR A 39 10.62 1.61 3.37
CA THR A 39 9.74 1.01 2.35
C THR A 39 8.43 1.81 2.23
N MET A 40 7.80 2.16 3.35
CA MET A 40 6.54 2.92 3.36
C MET A 40 6.70 4.32 2.75
N ILE A 41 7.82 5.01 3.04
CA ILE A 41 8.15 6.30 2.45
C ILE A 41 8.39 6.17 0.93
N SER A 42 9.08 5.13 0.50
CA SER A 42 9.32 4.87 -0.93
C SER A 42 8.03 4.61 -1.70
N ILE A 43 7.09 3.86 -1.11
CA ILE A 43 5.75 3.65 -1.68
C ILE A 43 4.98 4.97 -1.78
N SER A 44 5.09 5.85 -0.78
CA SER A 44 4.49 7.18 -0.86
C SER A 44 5.04 8.00 -2.04
N GLY A 45 6.36 7.91 -2.29
CA GLY A 45 6.98 8.51 -3.47
C GLY A 45 6.39 7.99 -4.79
N LEU A 46 6.11 6.69 -4.89
CA LEU A 46 5.43 6.11 -6.04
C LEU A 46 4.00 6.65 -6.20
N PHE A 47 3.25 6.83 -5.12
CA PHE A 47 1.92 7.44 -5.19
C PHE A 47 1.95 8.90 -5.69
N VAL A 48 2.96 9.67 -5.29
CA VAL A 48 3.15 11.04 -5.82
C VAL A 48 3.36 11.02 -7.33
N LEU A 49 4.19 10.10 -7.83
CA LEU A 49 4.45 9.97 -9.27
C LEU A 49 3.21 9.51 -10.06
N LEU A 50 2.29 8.80 -9.42
CA LEU A 50 1.01 8.41 -10.00
C LEU A 50 -0.08 9.50 -9.87
N ASN A 51 0.27 10.72 -9.46
CA ASN A 51 -0.67 11.81 -9.16
C ASN A 51 -1.70 11.50 -8.06
N ALA A 52 -1.48 10.45 -7.26
CA ALA A 52 -2.34 10.05 -6.15
C ALA A 52 -1.91 10.76 -4.84
N TYR A 53 -1.93 12.09 -4.83
CA TYR A 53 -1.40 12.92 -3.73
C TYR A 53 -2.07 12.64 -2.40
N PHE A 54 -3.39 12.38 -2.40
CA PHE A 54 -4.10 12.05 -1.18
C PHE A 54 -3.62 10.73 -0.57
N LEU A 55 -3.45 9.70 -1.40
CA LEU A 55 -2.91 8.42 -0.94
C LEU A 55 -1.48 8.56 -0.43
N ALA A 56 -0.66 9.35 -1.11
CA ALA A 56 0.71 9.64 -0.66
C ALA A 56 0.73 10.30 0.73
N ALA A 57 -0.14 11.28 0.95
CA ALA A 57 -0.25 11.95 2.25
C ALA A 57 -0.70 10.98 3.36
N VAL A 58 -1.73 10.17 3.10
CA VAL A 58 -2.21 9.15 4.05
C VAL A 58 -1.11 8.12 4.34
N GLN A 59 -0.39 7.68 3.31
CA GLN A 59 0.73 6.73 3.46
C GLN A 59 1.79 7.25 4.43
N ILE A 60 2.18 8.54 4.32
CA ILE A 60 3.17 9.13 5.22
C ILE A 60 2.60 9.36 6.61
N LEU A 61 1.43 10.00 6.72
CA LEU A 61 0.89 10.42 8.01
C LEU A 61 0.42 9.24 8.85
N VAL A 62 -0.29 8.29 8.24
CA VAL A 62 -0.89 7.17 8.98
C VAL A 62 0.08 5.99 9.05
N TYR A 63 0.58 5.50 7.90
CA TYR A 63 1.39 4.28 7.90
C TYR A 63 2.82 4.53 8.38
N ALA A 64 3.56 5.44 7.76
CA ALA A 64 4.94 5.73 8.18
C ALA A 64 4.99 6.53 9.49
N GLY A 65 4.00 7.40 9.74
CA GLY A 65 3.91 8.22 10.94
C GLY A 65 3.28 7.48 12.12
N ALA A 66 1.96 7.37 12.16
CA ALA A 66 1.28 6.90 13.37
C ALA A 66 1.53 5.41 13.65
N VAL A 67 1.32 4.54 12.67
CA VAL A 67 1.38 3.08 12.87
C VAL A 67 2.80 2.61 13.07
N MET A 68 3.74 3.02 12.21
CA MET A 68 5.13 2.56 12.29
C MET A 68 5.87 3.14 13.48
N VAL A 69 5.62 4.40 13.84
CA VAL A 69 6.23 5.01 15.04
C VAL A 69 5.73 4.31 16.29
N LEU A 70 4.43 4.03 16.38
CA LEU A 70 3.88 3.25 17.51
C LEU A 70 4.50 1.85 17.56
N PHE A 71 4.62 1.18 16.43
CA PHE A 71 5.22 -0.15 16.33
C PHE A 71 6.70 -0.15 16.76
N LEU A 72 7.48 0.85 16.30
CA LEU A 72 8.86 1.05 16.74
C LEU A 72 8.95 1.25 18.25
N PHE A 73 8.06 2.06 18.81
CA PHE A 73 8.03 2.33 20.26
C PHE A 73 7.73 1.04 21.04
N VAL A 74 6.77 0.25 20.59
CA VAL A 74 6.42 -1.04 21.22
C VAL A 74 7.59 -2.03 21.16
N ILE A 75 8.25 -2.17 20.00
CA ILE A 75 9.41 -3.06 19.85
C ILE A 75 10.59 -2.60 20.73
N MET A 76 10.77 -1.29 20.87
CA MET A 76 11.84 -0.75 21.71
C MET A 76 11.57 -0.99 23.20
N LEU A 77 10.30 -0.99 23.62
CA LEU A 77 9.90 -1.30 25.01
C LEU A 77 9.92 -2.79 25.34
N LEU A 78 9.68 -3.64 24.34
CA LEU A 78 9.76 -5.08 24.49
C LEU A 78 11.19 -5.53 24.26
N ASP A 79 11.83 -6.15 25.26
CA ASP A 79 13.14 -6.79 25.10
C ASP A 79 12.99 -8.09 24.31
N VAL A 80 12.98 -7.96 22.97
CA VAL A 80 12.73 -9.06 22.03
C VAL A 80 14.03 -9.79 21.65
N GLN A 81 15.16 -9.47 22.30
CA GLN A 81 16.48 -10.01 21.92
C GLN A 81 16.64 -11.51 22.15
N GLU A 82 15.83 -12.08 23.02
CA GLU A 82 16.00 -13.48 23.42
C GLU A 82 15.46 -14.51 22.41
N THR A 83 14.59 -14.10 21.48
CA THR A 83 13.90 -15.01 20.56
C THR A 83 14.61 -15.21 19.20
N ALA A 84 15.73 -14.54 18.95
CA ALA A 84 16.39 -14.45 17.63
C ALA A 84 17.20 -15.70 17.20
N ARG A 85 17.09 -16.84 17.87
CA ARG A 85 17.76 -18.10 17.45
C ARG A 85 16.93 -18.96 16.50
N ARG A 86 16.07 -18.38 15.66
CA ARG A 86 15.40 -19.16 14.62
C ARG A 86 16.35 -19.43 13.47
N LYS A 87 16.76 -20.68 13.31
CA LYS A 87 17.42 -21.15 12.08
C LYS A 87 16.48 -20.88 10.91
N LEU A 88 16.95 -20.11 9.93
CA LEU A 88 16.25 -19.92 8.66
C LEU A 88 15.89 -21.30 8.09
N ARG A 89 14.63 -21.64 8.03
CA ARG A 89 14.17 -22.84 7.37
C ARG A 89 14.17 -22.56 5.87
N ILE A 90 15.16 -23.10 5.16
CA ILE A 90 15.30 -22.97 3.71
C ILE A 90 14.00 -23.30 2.99
N VAL A 91 13.26 -24.29 3.47
CA VAL A 91 11.95 -24.68 2.93
C VAL A 91 10.94 -23.51 2.97
N SER A 92 10.88 -22.75 4.05
CA SER A 92 9.97 -21.58 4.16
C SER A 92 10.36 -20.46 3.20
N LEU A 93 11.65 -20.27 2.99
CA LEU A 93 12.17 -19.27 2.06
C LEU A 93 11.85 -19.64 0.61
N VAL A 94 12.09 -20.92 0.23
CA VAL A 94 11.74 -21.45 -1.11
C VAL A 94 10.24 -21.36 -1.36
N MET A 95 9.41 -21.76 -0.40
CA MET A 95 7.93 -21.62 -0.51
C MET A 95 7.51 -20.15 -0.71
N GLY A 96 8.14 -19.20 -0.02
CA GLY A 96 7.89 -17.76 -0.21
C GLY A 96 8.22 -17.30 -1.63
N PHE A 97 9.38 -17.67 -2.16
CA PHE A 97 9.75 -17.34 -3.55
C PHE A 97 8.81 -17.97 -4.58
N VAL A 98 8.40 -19.22 -4.39
CA VAL A 98 7.42 -19.88 -5.26
C VAL A 98 6.07 -19.16 -5.24
N ALA A 99 5.60 -18.75 -4.05
CA ALA A 99 4.35 -18.02 -3.93
C ALA A 99 4.42 -16.65 -4.63
N VAL A 100 5.51 -15.90 -4.46
CA VAL A 100 5.71 -14.61 -5.14
C VAL A 100 5.79 -14.80 -6.66
N GLY A 101 6.52 -15.83 -7.13
CA GLY A 101 6.61 -16.16 -8.56
C GLY A 101 5.26 -16.53 -9.16
N ALA A 102 4.44 -17.29 -8.44
CA ALA A 102 3.08 -17.63 -8.87
C ALA A 102 2.19 -16.40 -8.97
N LEU A 103 2.21 -15.51 -7.97
CA LEU A 103 1.47 -14.24 -8.00
C LEU A 103 1.90 -13.35 -9.16
N PHE A 104 3.21 -13.25 -9.41
CA PHE A 104 3.74 -12.49 -10.54
C PHE A 104 3.30 -13.08 -11.88
N GLY A 105 3.27 -14.42 -12.00
CA GLY A 105 2.77 -15.12 -13.19
C GLY A 105 1.30 -14.81 -13.46
N VAL A 106 0.45 -14.87 -12.42
CA VAL A 106 -0.98 -14.53 -12.53
C VAL A 106 -1.16 -13.07 -12.92
N TYR A 107 -0.40 -12.15 -12.28
CA TYR A 107 -0.44 -10.73 -12.61
C TYR A 107 -0.07 -10.48 -14.07
N LYS A 108 1.03 -11.09 -14.54
CA LYS A 108 1.49 -10.94 -15.93
C LYS A 108 0.43 -11.44 -16.93
N SER A 109 -0.13 -12.63 -16.69
CA SER A 109 -1.18 -13.20 -17.54
C SER A 109 -2.44 -12.31 -17.57
N SER A 110 -2.85 -11.73 -16.43
CA SER A 110 -4.00 -10.83 -16.37
C SER A 110 -3.76 -9.52 -17.12
N VAL A 111 -2.53 -8.99 -17.04
CA VAL A 111 -2.15 -7.77 -17.74
C VAL A 111 -2.12 -8.01 -19.26
N GLU A 112 -1.51 -9.10 -19.73
CA GLU A 112 -1.47 -9.47 -21.15
C GLU A 112 -2.89 -9.64 -21.73
N ALA A 113 -3.77 -10.35 -21.02
CA ALA A 113 -5.16 -10.53 -21.45
C ALA A 113 -5.92 -9.18 -21.55
N THR A 114 -5.68 -8.25 -20.64
CA THR A 114 -6.33 -6.94 -20.69
C THR A 114 -5.82 -6.06 -21.83
N TYR A 115 -4.54 -6.15 -22.18
CA TYR A 115 -3.98 -5.37 -23.30
C TYR A 115 -4.40 -5.94 -24.65
N GLU A 116 -4.54 -7.25 -24.82
CA GLU A 116 -5.08 -7.86 -26.05
C GLU A 116 -6.52 -7.40 -26.33
N ASP A 117 -7.36 -7.30 -25.27
CA ASP A 117 -8.73 -6.81 -25.40
C ASP A 117 -8.79 -5.31 -25.80
N VAL A 118 -7.82 -4.50 -25.36
CA VAL A 118 -7.78 -3.06 -25.68
C VAL A 118 -7.31 -2.81 -27.11
N GLU A 119 -6.32 -3.56 -27.61
CA GLU A 119 -5.90 -3.47 -29.02
C GLU A 119 -7.00 -3.91 -29.99
N ALA A 120 -7.83 -4.90 -29.60
CA ALA A 120 -8.96 -5.32 -30.40
C ALA A 120 -10.11 -4.28 -30.47
N VAL A 121 -10.18 -3.37 -29.50
CA VAL A 121 -11.20 -2.30 -29.47
C VAL A 121 -10.74 -1.06 -30.23
N ASP A 122 -9.44 -0.77 -30.28
CA ASP A 122 -8.90 0.39 -31.01
C ASP A 122 -8.99 0.22 -32.56
N GLU A 123 -9.09 -1.01 -33.06
CA GLU A 123 -9.25 -1.27 -34.52
C GLU A 123 -10.69 -1.10 -35.00
N VAL A 124 -11.67 -0.96 -34.12
CA VAL A 124 -13.12 -0.91 -34.48
C VAL A 124 -13.73 0.49 -34.35
N VAL A 125 -13.06 1.47 -33.74
CA VAL A 125 -13.63 2.78 -33.48
C VAL A 125 -12.75 3.92 -34.05
N VAL A 126 -12.60 3.94 -35.38
CA VAL A 126 -12.19 5.14 -36.12
C VAL A 126 -13.28 5.44 -37.15
N ASP A 127 -14.49 5.72 -36.69
CA ASP A 127 -15.47 6.47 -37.47
C ASP A 127 -16.26 7.38 -36.51
N GLU A 128 -15.99 8.69 -36.66
CA GLU A 128 -16.83 9.83 -36.28
C GLU A 128 -17.82 9.65 -35.13
N VAL A 129 -17.39 9.83 -33.89
CA VAL A 129 -18.26 10.40 -32.87
C VAL A 129 -17.81 11.84 -32.62
N VAL A 130 -18.45 12.76 -33.30
CA VAL A 130 -18.49 14.18 -32.90
C VAL A 130 -19.16 14.23 -31.54
N VAL A 131 -18.37 14.23 -30.48
CA VAL A 131 -18.87 14.50 -29.14
C VAL A 131 -18.85 16.00 -28.96
N ASP A 132 -20.04 16.59 -28.89
CA ASP A 132 -20.26 17.94 -28.40
C ASP A 132 -19.36 18.21 -27.19
N GLU A 133 -18.80 19.43 -27.18
CA GLU A 133 -17.91 20.00 -26.16
C GLU A 133 -18.50 19.92 -24.74
N VAL A 134 -18.54 18.74 -24.16
CA VAL A 134 -18.59 18.62 -22.71
C VAL A 134 -17.15 18.72 -22.23
N VAL A 135 -16.77 19.89 -21.74
CA VAL A 135 -15.56 20.11 -20.94
C VAL A 135 -15.69 19.18 -19.71
N ILE A 136 -15.30 17.92 -19.87
CA ILE A 136 -15.06 17.05 -18.74
C ILE A 136 -13.81 17.64 -18.11
N ASP A 137 -14.04 18.45 -17.10
CA ASP A 137 -13.00 18.87 -16.16
C ASP A 137 -12.23 17.59 -15.80
N LYS A 138 -10.95 17.56 -16.18
CA LYS A 138 -10.09 16.37 -16.05
C LYS A 138 -10.03 16.02 -14.57
N VAL A 139 -10.99 15.24 -14.10
CA VAL A 139 -10.96 14.69 -12.75
C VAL A 139 -9.72 13.79 -12.68
N VAL A 140 -8.65 14.34 -12.12
CA VAL A 140 -7.39 13.63 -11.95
C VAL A 140 -7.68 12.43 -11.07
N VAL A 141 -7.61 11.25 -11.66
CA VAL A 141 -7.81 9.97 -10.97
C VAL A 141 -6.86 9.94 -9.77
N GLY A 142 -7.41 9.81 -8.54
CA GLY A 142 -6.61 9.88 -7.31
C GLY A 142 -6.59 11.26 -6.63
N SER A 143 -7.27 12.28 -7.18
CA SER A 143 -7.49 13.53 -6.47
C SER A 143 -8.46 13.33 -5.30
N THR A 144 -8.33 14.15 -4.26
CA THR A 144 -9.22 14.13 -3.08
C THR A 144 -10.68 14.32 -3.49
N GLU A 145 -10.92 15.16 -4.48
CA GLU A 145 -12.26 15.45 -5.00
C GLU A 145 -12.89 14.25 -5.71
N ALA A 146 -12.15 13.59 -6.59
CA ALA A 146 -12.60 12.38 -7.27
C ALA A 146 -12.90 11.23 -6.27
N LEU A 147 -12.08 11.08 -5.25
CA LEU A 147 -12.29 10.10 -4.19
C LEU A 147 -13.53 10.43 -3.38
N ALA A 148 -13.73 11.71 -2.99
CA ALA A 148 -14.90 12.12 -2.25
C ALA A 148 -16.19 11.93 -3.06
N GLN A 149 -16.21 12.36 -4.32
CA GLN A 149 -17.35 12.15 -5.21
C GLN A 149 -17.66 10.67 -5.42
N GLY A 150 -16.64 9.83 -5.63
CA GLY A 150 -16.80 8.38 -5.76
C GLY A 150 -17.35 7.74 -4.49
N LEU A 151 -16.91 8.21 -3.32
CA LEU A 151 -17.32 7.67 -2.01
C LEU A 151 -18.78 7.96 -1.70
N PHE A 152 -19.25 9.18 -2.00
CA PHE A 152 -20.62 9.63 -1.71
C PHE A 152 -21.58 9.49 -2.89
N SER A 153 -21.14 8.98 -4.04
CA SER A 153 -22.00 8.72 -5.20
C SER A 153 -23.03 7.63 -4.90
N LYS A 154 -24.31 7.94 -5.06
CA LYS A 154 -25.41 6.98 -4.86
C LYS A 154 -25.39 5.81 -5.85
N ASP A 155 -24.89 6.04 -7.06
CA ASP A 155 -24.94 5.05 -8.14
C ASP A 155 -23.83 4.00 -8.07
N LYS A 156 -22.72 4.27 -7.38
CA LYS A 156 -21.53 3.38 -7.36
C LYS A 156 -21.41 2.50 -6.11
N GLY A 157 -22.33 2.61 -5.15
CA GLY A 157 -22.41 1.69 -4.01
C GLY A 157 -21.25 1.70 -3.01
N PHE A 158 -20.40 2.75 -3.02
CA PHE A 158 -19.24 2.84 -2.09
C PHE A 158 -19.59 3.39 -0.70
N ILE A 159 -20.85 3.79 -0.47
CA ILE A 159 -21.30 4.27 0.85
C ILE A 159 -21.20 3.16 1.89
N LEU A 160 -21.56 1.93 1.54
CA LEU A 160 -21.57 0.79 2.45
C LEU A 160 -20.16 0.42 2.99
N PRO A 161 -19.11 0.31 2.16
CA PRO A 161 -17.74 0.18 2.66
C PRO A 161 -17.32 1.31 3.59
N PHE A 162 -17.70 2.56 3.31
CA PHE A 162 -17.40 3.71 4.17
C PHE A 162 -18.05 3.60 5.56
N GLU A 163 -19.32 3.17 5.62
CA GLU A 163 -20.03 2.94 6.87
C GLU A 163 -19.36 1.83 7.70
N ILE A 164 -18.97 0.72 7.06
CA ILE A 164 -18.25 -0.37 7.73
C ILE A 164 -16.93 0.11 8.32
N VAL A 165 -16.17 0.92 7.59
CA VAL A 165 -14.90 1.49 8.08
C VAL A 165 -15.13 2.39 9.29
N SER A 166 -16.22 3.19 9.31
CA SER A 166 -16.54 4.06 10.44
C SER A 166 -16.82 3.26 11.72
N ILE A 167 -17.57 2.16 11.60
CA ILE A 167 -17.83 1.23 12.71
C ILE A 167 -16.53 0.56 13.17
N LEU A 168 -15.68 0.15 12.24
CA LEU A 168 -14.38 -0.45 12.55
C LEU A 168 -13.49 0.51 13.35
N LEU A 169 -13.44 1.79 12.97
CA LEU A 169 -12.68 2.82 13.70
C LEU A 169 -13.24 3.03 15.11
N LEU A 170 -14.57 3.05 15.26
CA LEU A 170 -15.21 3.15 16.56
C LEU A 170 -14.83 1.99 17.48
N VAL A 171 -14.93 0.75 16.97
CA VAL A 171 -14.58 -0.46 17.71
C VAL A 171 -13.09 -0.46 18.07
N ALA A 172 -12.21 -0.07 17.15
CA ALA A 172 -10.78 0.03 17.39
C ALA A 172 -10.45 1.04 18.50
N MET A 173 -11.12 2.21 18.50
CA MET A 173 -10.95 3.23 19.55
C MET A 173 -11.41 2.72 20.92
N ILE A 174 -12.59 2.10 20.98
CA ILE A 174 -13.10 1.52 22.23
C ILE A 174 -12.17 0.40 22.71
N GLY A 175 -11.72 -0.47 21.83
CA GLY A 175 -10.78 -1.53 22.14
C GLY A 175 -9.46 -1.00 22.72
N ALA A 176 -8.89 0.03 22.12
CA ALA A 176 -7.67 0.68 22.61
C ALA A 176 -7.85 1.26 24.02
N ILE A 177 -8.99 1.91 24.28
CA ILE A 177 -9.31 2.50 25.59
C ILE A 177 -9.49 1.39 26.64
N LEU A 178 -10.21 0.32 26.31
CA LEU A 178 -10.45 -0.80 27.25
C LEU A 178 -9.14 -1.52 27.60
N LEU A 179 -8.27 -1.74 26.63
CA LEU A 179 -6.97 -2.39 26.86
C LEU A 179 -5.98 -1.49 27.61
N SER A 180 -6.08 -0.19 27.42
CA SER A 180 -5.25 0.81 28.13
C SER A 180 -5.68 1.02 29.58
N LYS A 181 -6.93 0.73 29.91
CA LYS A 181 -7.47 0.91 31.27
C LYS A 181 -6.89 -0.14 32.20
N LYS A 182 -5.92 0.25 33.03
CA LYS A 182 -5.44 -0.55 34.14
C LYS A 182 -6.58 -0.75 35.12
N GLU A 183 -6.90 -2.00 35.52
CA GLU A 183 -7.95 -2.29 36.48
C GLU A 183 -7.86 -1.35 37.69
N LEU A 184 -8.92 -0.57 37.90
CA LEU A 184 -9.12 0.14 39.14
C LEU A 184 -9.53 -0.95 40.16
N ARG A 185 -8.58 -1.35 40.97
CA ARG A 185 -8.81 -2.12 42.21
C ARG A 185 -9.34 -1.18 43.27
#